data_a8f10c51df241ae5efdec0be994a071b
#
_entry.id   a8f10c51df241ae5efdec0be994a071b
#
_cell.length_a   1.000
_cell.length_b   1.000
_cell.length_c   1.000
_cell.angle_alpha   90.00
_cell.angle_beta   90.00
_cell.angle_gamma   90.00
#
_symmetry.space_group_name_H-M   'P 1'
#
loop_
_entity.id
_entity.type
_entity.pdbx_description
1 polymer ?
#
loop_
_entity_poly.entity_id
_entity_poly.type
_entity_poly.pdbx_seq_one_letter_code
_entity_poly.pdbx_strand_id
1 'polypeptide(L)'
;FDPAKLTEVGAYYYPEHWDDSQWKRDFNKMKELGFEFVHFAEFAWAMLEPKEGVYDFAWLDKAVDLASEQGLKVIMCTSTATPPVWLVRKHPDVLIQREDGTKMDHGARQHPSFSNNFYREYSMKMIEKLAQHYGKDKRIMGWQLDNEPRPHYDFGADAQNRFRDWVKNKYSGIDALNKAWGTRFWSQVYSDFSEINIPKLSQMFMNSHQILDYYRFSTEETISFLNEQTKTIRKYSNPEQWVTTNLIPEY
;
A
#
# COMPACT_ATOMS: atom_id res chain seq x y z
N PHE A 1 19.58 11.27 10.53
CA PHE A 1 19.62 12.68 10.08
C PHE A 1 20.78 13.39 10.73
N ASP A 2 21.59 14.11 9.93
CA ASP A 2 22.56 15.06 10.44
C ASP A 2 21.80 16.34 10.85
N PRO A 3 21.75 16.71 12.15
CA PRO A 3 21.03 17.90 12.58
C PRO A 3 21.59 19.23 12.02
N ALA A 4 22.77 19.21 11.43
CA ALA A 4 23.33 20.34 10.71
C ALA A 4 22.78 20.50 9.28
N LYS A 5 22.10 19.48 8.75
CA LYS A 5 21.46 19.52 7.43
C LYS A 5 19.96 19.77 7.59
N LEU A 6 19.51 20.93 7.16
CA LEU A 6 18.08 21.32 7.21
C LEU A 6 17.25 20.59 6.13
N THR A 7 17.87 20.12 5.05
CA THR A 7 17.16 19.50 3.91
C THR A 7 18.07 18.48 3.25
N GLU A 8 17.57 17.29 3.02
CA GLU A 8 18.16 16.29 2.15
C GLU A 8 17.37 16.25 0.84
N VAL A 9 18.05 16.15 -0.31
CA VAL A 9 17.43 16.18 -1.63
C VAL A 9 17.64 14.83 -2.31
N GLY A 10 16.58 14.27 -2.84
CA GLY A 10 16.60 13.01 -3.58
C GLY A 10 15.60 12.99 -4.72
N ALA A 11 15.59 11.90 -5.46
CA ALA A 11 14.67 11.68 -6.56
C ALA A 11 14.09 10.27 -6.56
N TYR A 12 12.88 10.13 -7.09
CA TYR A 12 12.38 8.84 -7.56
C TYR A 12 13.10 8.50 -8.87
N TYR A 13 13.60 7.31 -8.95
CA TYR A 13 14.20 6.78 -10.17
C TYR A 13 13.70 5.34 -10.37
N TYR A 14 13.32 5.02 -11.58
CA TYR A 14 12.75 3.74 -11.97
C TYR A 14 13.72 3.01 -12.89
N PRO A 15 14.74 2.29 -12.35
CA PRO A 15 15.71 1.58 -13.17
C PRO A 15 15.05 0.66 -14.19
N GLU A 16 13.93 0.02 -13.81
CA GLU A 16 13.14 -0.88 -14.63
C GLU A 16 12.51 -0.23 -15.88
N HIS A 17 12.51 1.11 -15.98
CA HIS A 17 11.97 1.85 -17.13
C HIS A 17 13.05 2.25 -18.14
N TRP A 18 14.34 2.07 -17.80
CA TRP A 18 15.46 2.56 -18.60
C TRP A 18 16.42 1.44 -18.93
N ASP A 19 17.11 1.57 -20.09
CA ASP A 19 18.24 0.71 -20.43
C ASP A 19 19.35 0.85 -19.40
N ASP A 20 19.90 -0.26 -18.93
CA ASP A 20 20.86 -0.29 -17.82
C ASP A 20 22.19 0.42 -18.16
N SER A 21 22.51 0.61 -19.44
CA SER A 21 23.64 1.42 -19.90
C SER A 21 23.52 2.90 -19.55
N GLN A 22 22.30 3.37 -19.23
CA GLN A 22 22.04 4.77 -18.87
C GLN A 22 22.20 5.03 -17.37
N TRP A 23 22.01 4.02 -16.51
CA TRP A 23 21.92 4.19 -15.06
C TRP A 23 23.13 4.88 -14.45
N LYS A 24 24.34 4.46 -14.82
CA LYS A 24 25.57 5.09 -14.30
C LYS A 24 25.67 6.57 -14.64
N ARG A 25 25.33 6.95 -15.86
CA ARG A 25 25.27 8.36 -16.30
C ARG A 25 24.27 9.16 -15.47
N ASP A 26 23.08 8.58 -15.26
CA ASP A 26 21.98 9.26 -14.60
C ASP A 26 22.29 9.47 -13.11
N PHE A 27 22.81 8.46 -12.42
CA PHE A 27 23.23 8.59 -11.02
C PHE A 27 24.41 9.58 -10.85
N ASN A 28 25.36 9.59 -11.77
CA ASN A 28 26.42 10.59 -11.76
C ASN A 28 25.84 12.01 -11.86
N LYS A 29 24.90 12.23 -12.78
CA LYS A 29 24.23 13.54 -12.93
C LYS A 29 23.42 13.93 -11.71
N MET A 30 22.72 13.01 -11.07
CA MET A 30 22.02 13.26 -9.80
C MET A 30 23.01 13.72 -8.73
N LYS A 31 24.17 13.07 -8.63
CA LYS A 31 25.21 13.46 -7.68
C LYS A 31 25.80 14.84 -7.98
N GLU A 32 26.07 15.14 -9.25
CA GLU A 32 26.53 16.46 -9.68
C GLU A 32 25.54 17.59 -9.33
N LEU A 33 24.23 17.29 -9.35
CA LEU A 33 23.15 18.18 -8.95
C LEU A 33 22.94 18.26 -7.42
N GLY A 34 23.71 17.52 -6.63
CA GLY A 34 23.65 17.56 -5.17
C GLY A 34 22.62 16.60 -4.55
N PHE A 35 22.09 15.64 -5.31
CA PHE A 35 21.20 14.63 -4.74
C PHE A 35 21.97 13.71 -3.78
N GLU A 36 21.31 13.29 -2.72
CA GLU A 36 21.89 12.48 -1.65
C GLU A 36 21.30 11.06 -1.62
N PHE A 37 20.08 10.89 -2.14
CA PHE A 37 19.39 9.60 -2.19
C PHE A 37 18.51 9.45 -3.43
N VAL A 38 18.13 8.19 -3.68
CA VAL A 38 17.17 7.79 -4.73
C VAL A 38 16.15 6.82 -4.16
N HIS A 39 14.91 6.89 -4.64
CA HIS A 39 13.88 5.89 -4.37
C HIS A 39 13.87 4.84 -5.48
N PHE A 40 13.89 3.56 -5.13
CA PHE A 40 13.83 2.44 -6.06
C PHE A 40 12.64 1.53 -5.79
N ALA A 41 12.20 0.84 -6.83
CA ALA A 41 11.23 -0.25 -6.80
C ALA A 41 9.80 0.13 -6.40
N GLU A 42 9.37 1.39 -6.58
CA GLU A 42 8.03 1.84 -6.19
C GLU A 42 6.90 1.07 -6.90
N PHE A 43 7.10 0.73 -8.19
CA PHE A 43 6.10 0.03 -9.01
C PHE A 43 6.66 -1.26 -9.66
N ALA A 44 7.69 -1.83 -9.09
CA ALA A 44 8.49 -2.87 -9.73
C ALA A 44 8.07 -4.32 -9.38
N TRP A 45 6.91 -4.56 -8.75
CA TRP A 45 6.56 -5.91 -8.28
C TRP A 45 6.67 -6.98 -9.38
N ALA A 46 6.17 -6.70 -10.61
CA ALA A 46 6.27 -7.64 -11.72
C ALA A 46 7.71 -7.95 -12.17
N MET A 47 8.66 -7.02 -11.92
CA MET A 47 10.09 -7.24 -12.18
C MET A 47 10.78 -7.96 -11.03
N LEU A 48 10.37 -7.69 -9.79
CA LEU A 48 10.88 -8.35 -8.58
C LEU A 48 10.40 -9.81 -8.46
N GLU A 49 9.16 -10.08 -8.90
CA GLU A 49 8.51 -11.38 -8.88
C GLU A 49 7.80 -11.64 -10.22
N PRO A 50 8.56 -11.95 -11.30
CA PRO A 50 7.99 -12.13 -12.65
C PRO A 50 7.01 -13.30 -12.78
N LYS A 51 7.11 -14.26 -11.86
CA LYS A 51 6.16 -15.39 -11.70
C LYS A 51 6.00 -15.65 -10.21
N GLU A 52 4.85 -16.17 -9.82
CA GLU A 52 4.58 -16.53 -8.43
C GLU A 52 5.71 -17.33 -7.79
N GLY A 53 6.28 -16.79 -6.71
CA GLY A 53 7.37 -17.41 -5.94
C GLY A 53 8.75 -17.38 -6.61
N VAL A 54 8.89 -16.79 -7.79
CA VAL A 54 10.16 -16.64 -8.50
C VAL A 54 10.61 -15.19 -8.38
N TYR A 55 11.66 -14.96 -7.58
CA TYR A 55 12.17 -13.61 -7.30
C TYR A 55 13.44 -13.34 -8.08
N ASP A 56 13.54 -12.15 -8.68
CA ASP A 56 14.73 -11.65 -9.39
C ASP A 56 15.11 -10.26 -8.87
N PHE A 57 16.17 -10.22 -8.07
CA PHE A 57 16.74 -8.98 -7.54
C PHE A 57 18.02 -8.55 -8.27
N ALA A 58 18.53 -9.34 -9.23
CA ALA A 58 19.83 -9.09 -9.84
C ALA A 58 19.92 -7.71 -10.54
N TRP A 59 18.87 -7.31 -11.23
CA TRP A 59 18.79 -5.99 -11.87
C TRP A 59 18.77 -4.86 -10.83
N LEU A 60 18.06 -5.05 -9.70
CA LEU A 60 17.95 -4.06 -8.64
C LEU A 60 19.27 -3.98 -7.85
N ASP A 61 19.95 -5.10 -7.62
CA ASP A 61 21.29 -5.14 -7.03
C ASP A 61 22.27 -4.29 -7.84
N LYS A 62 22.26 -4.45 -9.17
CA LYS A 62 23.07 -3.63 -10.08
C LYS A 62 22.75 -2.13 -9.95
N ALA A 63 21.47 -1.78 -9.85
CA ALA A 63 21.06 -0.37 -9.69
C ALA A 63 21.53 0.19 -8.33
N VAL A 64 21.40 -0.59 -7.25
CA VAL A 64 21.87 -0.21 -5.91
C VAL A 64 23.40 -0.05 -5.88
N ASP A 65 24.14 -0.96 -6.53
CA ASP A 65 25.60 -0.87 -6.66
C ASP A 65 26.01 0.43 -7.35
N LEU A 66 25.43 0.71 -8.52
CA LEU A 66 25.77 1.90 -9.31
C LEU A 66 25.39 3.21 -8.60
N ALA A 67 24.25 3.26 -7.92
CA ALA A 67 23.87 4.43 -7.13
C ALA A 67 24.84 4.65 -5.96
N SER A 68 25.22 3.58 -5.27
CA SER A 68 26.17 3.62 -4.14
C SER A 68 27.59 4.02 -4.60
N GLU A 69 28.05 3.59 -5.78
CA GLU A 69 29.32 4.03 -6.37
C GLU A 69 29.39 5.56 -6.56
N GLN A 70 28.25 6.20 -6.80
CA GLN A 70 28.14 7.66 -6.90
C GLN A 70 27.88 8.32 -5.52
N GLY A 71 27.88 7.56 -4.43
CA GLY A 71 27.64 8.07 -3.07
C GLY A 71 26.17 8.44 -2.80
N LEU A 72 25.24 7.91 -3.58
CA LEU A 72 23.80 8.01 -3.32
C LEU A 72 23.37 6.92 -2.35
N LYS A 73 22.48 7.25 -1.41
CA LYS A 73 21.77 6.29 -0.58
C LYS A 73 20.47 5.86 -1.26
N VAL A 74 19.95 4.71 -0.87
CA VAL A 74 18.71 4.18 -1.46
C VAL A 74 17.60 4.15 -0.42
N ILE A 75 16.42 4.60 -0.81
CA ILE A 75 15.15 4.35 -0.13
C ILE A 75 14.46 3.24 -0.92
N MET A 76 14.22 2.10 -0.28
CA MET A 76 13.59 0.94 -0.92
C MET A 76 12.08 1.02 -0.78
N CYS A 77 11.34 0.93 -1.89
CA CYS A 77 9.88 0.96 -1.89
C CYS A 77 9.31 -0.46 -1.91
N THR A 78 8.13 -0.66 -1.33
CA THR A 78 7.52 -2.00 -1.18
C THR A 78 6.74 -2.49 -2.41
N SER A 79 6.67 -1.73 -3.49
CA SER A 79 6.04 -2.07 -4.79
C SER A 79 4.58 -2.53 -4.74
N THR A 80 3.89 -2.40 -3.61
CA THR A 80 2.54 -2.97 -3.43
C THR A 80 1.46 -2.26 -4.23
N ALA A 81 1.66 -1.00 -4.61
CA ALA A 81 0.66 -0.21 -5.34
C ALA A 81 0.31 -0.78 -6.75
N THR A 82 1.13 -1.66 -7.29
CA THR A 82 0.96 -2.25 -8.64
C THR A 82 1.15 -3.77 -8.63
N PRO A 83 0.14 -4.54 -8.26
CA PRO A 83 0.25 -6.01 -8.25
C PRO A 83 0.50 -6.54 -9.66
N PRO A 84 1.30 -7.63 -9.80
CA PRO A 84 1.61 -8.22 -11.10
C PRO A 84 0.39 -8.91 -11.72
N VAL A 85 0.39 -9.00 -13.05
CA VAL A 85 -0.73 -9.59 -13.80
C VAL A 85 -1.04 -11.02 -13.39
N TRP A 86 -0.02 -11.83 -13.04
CA TRP A 86 -0.23 -13.20 -12.60
C TRP A 86 -1.07 -13.30 -11.33
N LEU A 87 -0.88 -12.37 -10.37
CA LEU A 87 -1.67 -12.30 -9.13
C LEU A 87 -3.12 -11.92 -9.43
N VAL A 88 -3.33 -10.88 -10.25
CA VAL A 88 -4.67 -10.43 -10.64
C VAL A 88 -5.43 -11.50 -11.42
N ARG A 89 -4.75 -12.25 -12.30
CA ARG A 89 -5.39 -13.35 -13.06
C ARG A 89 -5.74 -14.54 -12.18
N LYS A 90 -4.90 -14.85 -11.19
CA LYS A 90 -5.14 -15.92 -10.23
C LYS A 90 -6.24 -15.57 -9.23
N HIS A 91 -6.27 -14.36 -8.77
CA HIS A 91 -7.20 -13.83 -7.76
C HIS A 91 -7.81 -12.50 -8.22
N PRO A 92 -8.81 -12.49 -9.11
CA PRO A 92 -9.37 -11.24 -9.64
C PRO A 92 -9.99 -10.31 -8.57
N ASP A 93 -10.34 -10.86 -7.40
CA ASP A 93 -10.90 -10.10 -6.28
C ASP A 93 -9.86 -9.30 -5.49
N VAL A 94 -8.56 -9.40 -5.84
CA VAL A 94 -7.52 -8.54 -5.26
C VAL A 94 -7.68 -7.09 -5.68
N LEU A 95 -8.47 -6.82 -6.73
CA LEU A 95 -8.78 -5.46 -7.20
C LEU A 95 -10.10 -4.96 -6.59
N ILE A 96 -10.14 -3.66 -6.35
CA ILE A 96 -11.31 -2.96 -5.82
C ILE A 96 -12.53 -3.21 -6.69
N GLN A 97 -13.66 -3.51 -6.05
CA GLN A 97 -14.97 -3.47 -6.68
C GLN A 97 -15.60 -2.11 -6.43
N ARG A 98 -16.10 -1.47 -7.48
CA ARG A 98 -16.83 -0.21 -7.39
C ARG A 98 -18.24 -0.43 -6.85
N GLU A 99 -18.89 0.67 -6.49
CA GLU A 99 -20.26 0.68 -5.96
C GLU A 99 -21.30 0.10 -6.93
N ASP A 100 -21.09 0.25 -8.23
CA ASP A 100 -21.94 -0.31 -9.29
C ASP A 100 -21.71 -1.82 -9.54
N GLY A 101 -20.79 -2.42 -8.80
CA GLY A 101 -20.42 -3.85 -8.92
C GLY A 101 -19.33 -4.11 -9.95
N THR A 102 -18.90 -3.12 -10.72
CA THR A 102 -17.76 -3.28 -11.66
C THR A 102 -16.45 -3.37 -10.89
N LYS A 103 -15.49 -4.15 -11.37
CA LYS A 103 -14.15 -4.23 -10.78
C LYS A 103 -13.19 -3.29 -11.48
N MET A 104 -12.22 -2.80 -10.71
CA MET A 104 -11.03 -2.17 -11.30
C MET A 104 -10.28 -3.19 -12.14
N ASP A 105 -9.45 -2.73 -13.08
CA ASP A 105 -8.66 -3.62 -13.92
C ASP A 105 -7.17 -3.46 -13.65
N HIS A 106 -6.38 -4.44 -14.10
CA HIS A 106 -4.93 -4.41 -14.08
C HIS A 106 -4.37 -3.30 -14.99
N GLY A 107 -3.18 -2.81 -14.67
CA GLY A 107 -2.44 -1.88 -15.53
C GLY A 107 -2.44 -0.44 -15.05
N ALA A 108 -2.93 -0.18 -13.84
CA ALA A 108 -2.80 1.11 -13.17
C ALA A 108 -2.41 0.93 -11.70
N ARG A 109 -2.05 2.03 -11.03
CA ARG A 109 -1.74 2.05 -9.60
C ARG A 109 -2.99 2.28 -8.75
N GLN A 110 -2.92 1.93 -7.46
CA GLN A 110 -3.99 2.19 -6.47
C GLN A 110 -5.32 1.47 -6.77
N HIS A 111 -5.27 0.36 -7.51
CA HIS A 111 -6.43 -0.47 -7.79
C HIS A 111 -6.61 -1.67 -6.84
N PRO A 112 -5.60 -2.09 -6.04
CA PRO A 112 -5.76 -3.21 -5.12
C PRO A 112 -6.67 -2.89 -3.94
N SER A 113 -7.39 -3.92 -3.48
CA SER A 113 -8.20 -3.87 -2.28
C SER A 113 -7.35 -4.14 -1.04
N PHE A 114 -7.20 -3.15 -0.16
CA PHE A 114 -6.54 -3.34 1.13
C PHE A 114 -7.34 -4.26 2.08
N SER A 115 -8.58 -4.55 1.78
CA SER A 115 -9.41 -5.50 2.53
C SER A 115 -9.29 -6.94 2.03
N ASN A 116 -8.70 -7.17 0.84
CA ASN A 116 -8.60 -8.52 0.28
C ASN A 116 -7.48 -9.33 0.94
N ASN A 117 -7.81 -10.53 1.43
CA ASN A 117 -6.86 -11.36 2.17
C ASN A 117 -5.72 -11.90 1.29
N PHE A 118 -6.00 -12.30 0.04
CA PHE A 118 -4.95 -12.75 -0.88
C PHE A 118 -3.99 -11.63 -1.24
N TYR A 119 -4.52 -10.41 -1.52
CA TYR A 119 -3.65 -9.28 -1.80
C TYR A 119 -2.72 -8.98 -0.63
N ARG A 120 -3.22 -8.98 0.62
CA ARG A 120 -2.37 -8.81 1.82
C ARG A 120 -1.34 -9.91 1.94
N GLU A 121 -1.75 -11.16 1.80
CA GLU A 121 -0.85 -12.32 1.90
C GLU A 121 0.30 -12.24 0.90
N TYR A 122 0.00 -12.01 -0.38
CA TYR A 122 1.02 -11.92 -1.42
C TYR A 122 1.90 -10.68 -1.27
N SER A 123 1.33 -9.54 -0.87
CA SER A 123 2.09 -8.33 -0.53
C SER A 123 3.12 -8.61 0.57
N MET A 124 2.70 -9.26 1.66
CA MET A 124 3.62 -9.57 2.75
C MET A 124 4.69 -10.59 2.35
N LYS A 125 4.40 -11.57 1.50
CA LYS A 125 5.40 -12.51 0.95
C LYS A 125 6.46 -11.78 0.13
N MET A 126 6.06 -10.90 -0.77
CA MET A 126 6.98 -10.11 -1.60
C MET A 126 7.84 -9.19 -0.73
N ILE A 127 7.23 -8.44 0.20
CA ILE A 127 7.94 -7.55 1.12
C ILE A 127 8.92 -8.34 2.01
N GLU A 128 8.53 -9.51 2.47
CA GLU A 128 9.41 -10.37 3.26
C GLU A 128 10.68 -10.74 2.48
N LYS A 129 10.54 -11.15 1.20
CA LYS A 129 11.68 -11.47 0.34
C LYS A 129 12.58 -10.25 0.10
N LEU A 130 11.98 -9.12 -0.19
CA LEU A 130 12.69 -7.86 -0.38
C LEU A 130 13.46 -7.46 0.91
N ALA A 131 12.80 -7.55 2.06
CA ALA A 131 13.41 -7.21 3.35
C ALA A 131 14.47 -8.24 3.80
N GLN A 132 14.33 -9.53 3.47
CA GLN A 132 15.38 -10.53 3.66
C GLN A 132 16.63 -10.19 2.87
N HIS A 133 16.47 -9.68 1.64
CA HIS A 133 17.58 -9.35 0.74
C HIS A 133 18.27 -8.02 1.15
N TYR A 134 17.51 -6.96 1.36
CA TYR A 134 18.04 -5.60 1.57
C TYR A 134 18.01 -5.11 3.02
N GLY A 135 17.37 -5.80 3.93
CA GLY A 135 17.17 -5.32 5.31
C GLY A 135 18.46 -5.13 6.12
N LYS A 136 19.56 -5.77 5.73
CA LYS A 136 20.87 -5.61 6.38
C LYS A 136 21.86 -4.78 5.53
N ASP A 137 21.44 -4.37 4.36
CA ASP A 137 22.28 -3.57 3.46
C ASP A 137 22.41 -2.13 3.98
N LYS A 138 23.63 -1.69 4.24
CA LYS A 138 23.93 -0.34 4.76
C LYS A 138 23.73 0.78 3.72
N ARG A 139 23.57 0.42 2.45
CA ARG A 139 23.27 1.37 1.36
C ARG A 139 21.80 1.80 1.38
N ILE A 140 20.95 0.96 1.98
CA ILE A 140 19.52 1.26 2.18
C ILE A 140 19.37 2.11 3.44
N MET A 141 18.96 3.36 3.29
CA MET A 141 18.76 4.28 4.41
C MET A 141 17.37 4.18 5.03
N GLY A 142 16.39 3.72 4.27
CA GLY A 142 15.01 3.62 4.72
C GLY A 142 14.11 2.87 3.74
N TRP A 143 12.85 2.73 4.14
CA TRP A 143 11.80 2.02 3.42
C TRP A 143 10.61 2.92 3.20
N GLN A 144 10.10 2.98 1.97
CA GLN A 144 8.82 3.59 1.66
C GLN A 144 7.77 2.50 1.50
N LEU A 145 6.67 2.63 2.24
CA LEU A 145 5.52 1.73 2.15
C LEU A 145 4.57 2.20 1.06
N ASP A 146 4.20 1.28 0.16
CA ASP A 146 3.20 1.55 -0.88
C ASP A 146 3.50 2.82 -1.69
N ASN A 147 2.49 3.41 -2.32
CA ASN A 147 2.58 4.72 -2.95
C ASN A 147 1.28 5.49 -2.74
N GLU A 148 1.38 6.66 -2.12
CA GLU A 148 0.24 7.56 -1.87
C GLU A 148 -0.96 6.81 -1.25
N PRO A 149 -0.73 5.99 -0.19
CA PRO A 149 -1.80 5.18 0.39
C PRO A 149 -2.89 6.07 0.97
N ARG A 150 -4.12 5.78 0.58
CA ARG A 150 -5.31 6.49 1.03
C ARG A 150 -6.45 5.51 1.28
N PRO A 151 -7.49 5.90 2.02
CA PRO A 151 -8.67 5.07 2.17
C PRO A 151 -9.26 4.70 0.80
N HIS A 152 -9.39 3.40 0.54
CA HIS A 152 -10.04 2.90 -0.67
C HIS A 152 -11.49 2.57 -0.36
N TYR A 153 -12.40 3.08 -1.18
CA TYR A 153 -13.82 2.73 -1.08
C TYR A 153 -14.07 1.49 -1.92
N ASP A 154 -13.93 0.34 -1.27
CA ASP A 154 -14.10 -0.97 -1.88
C ASP A 154 -15.44 -1.60 -1.44
N PHE A 155 -16.20 -2.06 -2.41
CA PHE A 155 -17.52 -2.69 -2.23
C PHE A 155 -17.46 -4.20 -2.50
N GLY A 156 -16.27 -4.78 -2.54
CA GLY A 156 -16.05 -6.22 -2.69
C GLY A 156 -16.47 -7.02 -1.47
N ALA A 157 -16.57 -8.34 -1.65
CA ALA A 157 -17.06 -9.24 -0.60
C ALA A 157 -16.17 -9.22 0.66
N ASP A 158 -14.83 -9.16 0.49
CA ASP A 158 -13.91 -9.10 1.63
C ASP A 158 -14.09 -7.80 2.41
N ALA A 159 -14.17 -6.66 1.72
CA ALA A 159 -14.42 -5.36 2.35
C ALA A 159 -15.76 -5.34 3.08
N GLN A 160 -16.81 -5.93 2.48
CA GLN A 160 -18.13 -6.04 3.10
C GLN A 160 -18.08 -6.87 4.39
N ASN A 161 -17.41 -8.01 4.39
CA ASN A 161 -17.29 -8.88 5.56
C ASN A 161 -16.47 -8.19 6.66
N ARG A 162 -15.33 -7.60 6.31
CA ARG A 162 -14.48 -6.87 7.26
C ARG A 162 -15.17 -5.64 7.83
N PHE A 163 -16.01 -4.95 7.07
CA PHE A 163 -16.82 -3.85 7.60
C PHE A 163 -17.85 -4.33 8.63
N ARG A 164 -18.54 -5.46 8.37
CA ARG A 164 -19.44 -6.08 9.35
C ARG A 164 -18.73 -6.46 10.65
N ASP A 165 -17.55 -7.07 10.54
CA ASP A 165 -16.73 -7.43 11.70
C ASP A 165 -16.28 -6.16 12.45
N TRP A 166 -15.90 -5.12 11.74
CA TRP A 166 -15.50 -3.86 12.32
C TRP A 166 -16.63 -3.20 13.12
N VAL A 167 -17.83 -3.09 12.56
CA VAL A 167 -18.99 -2.54 13.30
C VAL A 167 -19.40 -3.42 14.47
N LYS A 168 -19.31 -4.74 14.33
CA LYS A 168 -19.57 -5.69 15.41
C LYS A 168 -18.58 -5.53 16.57
N ASN A 169 -17.32 -5.26 16.28
CA ASN A 169 -16.29 -5.02 17.30
C ASN A 169 -16.44 -3.63 17.95
N LYS A 170 -16.93 -2.65 17.19
CA LYS A 170 -17.13 -1.27 17.67
C LYS A 170 -18.33 -1.12 18.61
N TYR A 171 -19.40 -1.85 18.35
CA TYR A 171 -20.66 -1.74 19.10
C TYR A 171 -20.89 -2.97 19.96
N SER A 172 -21.35 -2.77 21.20
CA SER A 172 -21.60 -3.84 22.18
C SER A 172 -22.79 -4.76 21.81
N GLY A 173 -23.51 -4.45 20.74
CA GLY A 173 -24.65 -5.21 20.23
C GLY A 173 -25.41 -4.43 19.18
N ILE A 174 -26.34 -5.12 18.50
CA ILE A 174 -27.12 -4.51 17.41
C ILE A 174 -27.98 -3.34 17.88
N ASP A 175 -28.52 -3.41 19.11
CA ASP A 175 -29.30 -2.31 19.68
C ASP A 175 -28.47 -1.07 19.94
N ALA A 176 -27.20 -1.25 20.37
CA ALA A 176 -26.27 -0.14 20.58
C ALA A 176 -25.91 0.51 19.24
N LEU A 177 -25.69 -0.26 18.18
CA LEU A 177 -25.49 0.24 16.83
C LEU A 177 -26.73 1.01 16.34
N ASN A 178 -27.92 0.42 16.45
CA ASN A 178 -29.18 1.05 16.04
C ASN A 178 -29.41 2.39 16.74
N LYS A 179 -29.10 2.46 18.04
CA LYS A 179 -29.16 3.72 18.80
C LYS A 179 -28.15 4.73 18.28
N ALA A 180 -26.90 4.32 18.06
CA ALA A 180 -25.82 5.21 17.61
C ALA A 180 -26.05 5.76 16.20
N TRP A 181 -26.57 4.94 15.29
CA TRP A 181 -26.88 5.34 13.92
C TRP A 181 -28.25 6.02 13.76
N GLY A 182 -29.10 6.00 14.81
CA GLY A 182 -30.45 6.57 14.74
C GLY A 182 -31.36 5.87 13.74
N THR A 183 -31.26 4.54 13.63
CA THR A 183 -31.85 3.74 12.54
C THR A 183 -33.38 3.67 12.52
N ARG A 184 -34.06 4.16 13.58
CA ARG A 184 -35.53 4.27 13.56
C ARG A 184 -36.05 5.19 12.47
N PHE A 185 -35.21 6.12 12.01
CA PHE A 185 -35.52 7.01 10.90
C PHE A 185 -35.57 6.22 9.60
N TRP A 186 -36.63 6.36 8.86
CA TRP A 186 -36.88 5.67 7.59
C TRP A 186 -36.78 4.14 7.62
N SER A 187 -37.17 3.53 8.75
CA SER A 187 -37.20 2.06 8.90
C SER A 187 -35.85 1.37 8.64
N GLN A 188 -34.77 1.99 9.06
CA GLN A 188 -33.41 1.45 8.87
C GLN A 188 -32.95 0.51 10.00
N VAL A 189 -33.86 0.10 10.92
CA VAL A 189 -33.50 -0.73 12.08
C VAL A 189 -32.99 -2.09 11.64
N TYR A 190 -31.80 -2.44 12.12
CA TYR A 190 -31.19 -3.76 11.90
C TYR A 190 -31.53 -4.70 13.04
N SER A 191 -31.79 -5.99 12.73
CA SER A 191 -32.00 -7.06 13.70
C SER A 191 -30.72 -7.89 13.94
N ASP A 192 -29.82 -7.90 12.97
CA ASP A 192 -28.53 -8.62 13.04
C ASP A 192 -27.44 -7.89 12.24
N PHE A 193 -26.18 -8.08 12.65
CA PHE A 193 -25.02 -7.49 11.96
C PHE A 193 -24.87 -7.97 10.51
N SER A 194 -25.35 -9.16 10.16
CA SER A 194 -25.30 -9.68 8.79
C SER A 194 -26.15 -8.89 7.80
N GLU A 195 -27.13 -8.12 8.28
CA GLU A 195 -27.99 -7.27 7.47
C GLU A 195 -27.28 -5.96 7.05
N ILE A 196 -26.15 -5.64 7.69
CA ILE A 196 -25.42 -4.40 7.44
C ILE A 196 -24.62 -4.53 6.14
N ASN A 197 -24.82 -3.57 5.25
CA ASN A 197 -24.05 -3.45 4.03
C ASN A 197 -23.19 -2.18 4.07
N ILE A 198 -22.11 -2.18 3.29
CA ILE A 198 -21.36 -0.95 3.00
C ILE A 198 -22.33 0.06 2.38
N PRO A 199 -22.38 1.31 2.89
CA PRO A 199 -23.32 2.30 2.38
C PRO A 199 -22.95 2.71 0.95
N LYS A 200 -23.94 2.79 0.07
CA LYS A 200 -23.76 3.29 -1.28
C LYS A 200 -23.59 4.81 -1.26
N LEU A 201 -22.38 5.27 -1.55
CA LEU A 201 -22.00 6.68 -1.41
C LEU A 201 -22.69 7.59 -2.46
N SER A 202 -23.02 7.05 -3.63
CA SER A 202 -23.76 7.77 -4.68
C SER A 202 -25.26 7.88 -4.41
N GLN A 203 -25.79 7.15 -3.43
CA GLN A 203 -27.21 7.10 -3.12
C GLN A 203 -27.60 8.29 -2.23
N MET A 204 -28.66 9.01 -2.61
CA MET A 204 -29.17 10.11 -1.78
C MET A 204 -29.77 9.59 -0.45
N PHE A 205 -29.64 10.41 0.59
CA PHE A 205 -30.29 10.19 1.89
C PHE A 205 -29.84 8.92 2.65
N MET A 206 -28.63 8.43 2.37
CA MET A 206 -28.02 7.37 3.17
C MET A 206 -27.78 7.83 4.60
N ASN A 207 -27.73 6.88 5.53
CA ASN A 207 -27.47 7.14 6.94
C ASN A 207 -26.07 7.73 7.14
N SER A 208 -26.00 8.99 7.58
CA SER A 208 -24.75 9.73 7.73
C SER A 208 -23.79 9.11 8.76
N HIS A 209 -24.33 8.46 9.82
CA HIS A 209 -23.51 7.77 10.82
C HIS A 209 -22.89 6.50 10.25
N GLN A 210 -23.63 5.75 9.42
CA GLN A 210 -23.12 4.57 8.71
C GLN A 210 -22.02 4.99 7.72
N ILE A 211 -22.22 6.07 6.95
CA ILE A 211 -21.21 6.61 6.03
C ILE A 211 -19.95 7.01 6.81
N LEU A 212 -20.09 7.72 7.92
CA LEU A 212 -18.95 8.12 8.75
C LEU A 212 -18.19 6.90 9.29
N ASP A 213 -18.89 5.87 9.69
CA ASP A 213 -18.26 4.63 10.16
C ASP A 213 -17.59 3.86 9.03
N TYR A 214 -18.12 3.90 7.82
CA TYR A 214 -17.45 3.34 6.66
C TYR A 214 -16.15 4.09 6.31
N TYR A 215 -16.14 5.41 6.41
CA TYR A 215 -14.91 6.19 6.23
C TYR A 215 -13.84 5.87 7.29
N ARG A 216 -14.26 5.70 8.54
CA ARG A 216 -13.36 5.28 9.63
C ARG A 216 -12.80 3.88 9.37
N PHE A 217 -13.67 2.94 9.01
CA PHE A 217 -13.25 1.59 8.62
C PHE A 217 -12.23 1.62 7.48
N SER A 218 -12.50 2.34 6.39
CA SER A 218 -11.59 2.44 5.24
C SER A 218 -10.22 3.03 5.63
N THR A 219 -10.21 4.01 6.54
CA THR A 219 -8.98 4.58 7.11
C THR A 219 -8.22 3.54 7.93
N GLU A 220 -8.91 2.79 8.80
CA GLU A 220 -8.29 1.76 9.63
C GLU A 220 -7.76 0.58 8.81
N GLU A 221 -8.42 0.20 7.71
CA GLU A 221 -7.92 -0.80 6.76
C GLU A 221 -6.59 -0.37 6.12
N THR A 222 -6.50 0.89 5.70
CA THR A 222 -5.26 1.47 5.17
C THR A 222 -4.15 1.42 6.21
N ILE A 223 -4.42 1.89 7.42
CA ILE A 223 -3.45 1.88 8.54
C ILE A 223 -3.03 0.44 8.87
N SER A 224 -3.98 -0.49 8.91
CA SER A 224 -3.71 -1.90 9.17
C SER A 224 -2.76 -2.50 8.13
N PHE A 225 -3.01 -2.24 6.84
CA PHE A 225 -2.16 -2.73 5.75
C PHE A 225 -0.73 -2.16 5.82
N LEU A 226 -0.58 -0.87 6.09
CA LEU A 226 0.75 -0.24 6.26
C LEU A 226 1.48 -0.77 7.50
N ASN A 227 0.75 -1.04 8.58
CA ASN A 227 1.32 -1.62 9.80
C ASN A 227 1.81 -3.06 9.57
N GLU A 228 1.10 -3.87 8.76
CA GLU A 228 1.55 -5.22 8.39
C GLU A 228 2.84 -5.15 7.57
N GLN A 229 2.95 -4.24 6.59
CA GLN A 229 4.17 -4.00 5.83
C GLN A 229 5.32 -3.62 6.76
N THR A 230 5.10 -2.63 7.65
CA THR A 230 6.09 -2.19 8.63
C THR A 230 6.58 -3.34 9.51
N LYS A 231 5.66 -4.13 10.06
CA LYS A 231 6.00 -5.29 10.90
C LYS A 231 6.82 -6.32 10.13
N THR A 232 6.50 -6.55 8.86
CA THR A 232 7.23 -7.50 8.00
C THR A 232 8.64 -7.01 7.73
N ILE A 233 8.82 -5.74 7.36
CA ILE A 233 10.14 -5.13 7.15
C ILE A 233 10.99 -5.21 8.44
N ARG A 234 10.41 -4.85 9.59
CA ARG A 234 11.12 -4.79 10.88
C ARG A 234 11.67 -6.13 11.38
N LYS A 235 11.15 -7.26 10.89
CA LYS A 235 11.72 -8.58 11.19
C LYS A 235 13.15 -8.75 10.64
N TYR A 236 13.48 -8.06 9.55
CA TYR A 236 14.71 -8.27 8.78
C TYR A 236 15.58 -7.01 8.68
N SER A 237 15.01 -5.82 8.82
CA SER A 237 15.71 -4.55 8.64
C SER A 237 16.61 -4.20 9.83
N ASN A 238 17.64 -3.38 9.58
CA ASN A 238 18.41 -2.75 10.63
C ASN A 238 17.53 -1.71 11.36
N PRO A 239 17.69 -1.52 12.68
CA PRO A 239 16.91 -0.53 13.43
C PRO A 239 17.10 0.91 12.93
N GLU A 240 18.27 1.23 12.34
CA GLU A 240 18.61 2.54 11.81
C GLU A 240 17.88 2.88 10.50
N GLN A 241 17.43 1.86 9.75
CA GLN A 241 16.62 2.07 8.56
C GLN A 241 15.22 2.52 8.99
N TRP A 242 14.88 3.76 8.68
CA TRP A 242 13.55 4.29 8.98
C TRP A 242 12.49 3.75 8.01
N VAL A 243 11.22 3.90 8.36
CA VAL A 243 10.08 3.50 7.53
C VAL A 243 9.16 4.71 7.37
N THR A 244 8.77 5.00 6.16
CA THR A 244 7.90 6.12 5.80
C THR A 244 6.89 5.72 4.72
N THR A 245 6.04 6.64 4.35
CA THR A 245 5.26 6.62 3.11
C THR A 245 5.15 8.03 2.55
N ASN A 246 4.88 8.15 1.26
CA ASN A 246 4.50 9.40 0.63
C ASN A 246 2.98 9.56 0.71
N LEU A 247 2.51 10.75 1.02
CA LEU A 247 1.09 11.08 1.07
C LEU A 247 0.76 12.10 -0.02
N ILE A 248 -0.41 11.98 -0.60
CA ILE A 248 -0.98 13.00 -1.48
C ILE A 248 -2.14 13.68 -0.74
N PRO A 249 -2.18 15.00 -0.64
CA PRO A 249 -3.34 15.67 -0.10
C PRO A 249 -4.53 15.49 -1.05
N GLU A 250 -5.67 15.05 -0.51
CA GLU A 250 -6.94 15.12 -1.25
C GLU A 250 -7.44 16.56 -1.20
N TYR A 251 -7.75 17.12 -2.38
CA TYR A 251 -8.37 18.44 -2.53
C TYR A 251 -9.88 18.33 -2.53
#